data_72506108fe535413606e0e79290df01f
#
_entry.id   72506108fe535413606e0e79290df01f
#
_cell.length_a   1.000
_cell.length_b   1.000
_cell.length_c   1.000
_cell.angle_alpha   90.00
_cell.angle_beta   90.00
_cell.angle_gamma   90.00
#
_symmetry.space_group_name_H-M   'P 1'
#
loop_
_entity.id
_entity.type
_entity.pdbx_description
1 polymer ?
#
loop_
_entity_poly.entity_id
_entity_poly.type
_entity_poly.pdbx_seq_one_letter_code
_entity_poly.pdbx_strand_id
1 'polypeptide(L)'
;MTAMTLNSVNFGAAKAVNFEYVGLKVHQNITGARPHSVKFVPRALTVNAGEAQGGGPVKKLGKSDEECEAAVVAGIVPEAPPVPPKPAAPAGTPLATPLPLSRRPRRNRRSPVLRAAFQETSISPANLVYPLFIHEGEEDTPIGAMPGCYRLGWRHGLVEEVAKARDVGVNSIVLFPKVPDALTVLSYSKLCCHFTSTGDEAYNDNGLVPRTIRLLKDKYPDLIIYTDVALDPYSSDGHDGIVREDGVILNDETVHQLCKQAVSQARAGADVVSPSDMMDGRVGAIRAALDAEGFQHVSIMSYTAKYASSFYGPFREALDSNPRFGDKKTYQMNPANYREALIETHEDEAEGADILLVKPGLPYLDIIRLLRDNSSLPVAAYQVSGEYSMIKAGGALKMIDEERVMMESLMCLRRAGADIILTYFALQAARCMCGEKR
;
A
#
# COMPACT_ATOMS: atom_id res chain seq x y z
N MET A 1 28.65 -18.54 -49.38
CA MET A 1 29.17 -18.12 -48.07
C MET A 1 29.43 -16.62 -48.16
N THR A 2 28.42 -15.83 -47.89
CA THR A 2 28.56 -14.38 -47.85
C THR A 2 28.40 -14.02 -46.37
N ALA A 3 29.52 -13.77 -45.74
CA ALA A 3 29.54 -13.29 -44.38
C ALA A 3 28.89 -11.90 -44.38
N MET A 4 27.74 -11.78 -43.82
CA MET A 4 27.17 -10.49 -43.49
C MET A 4 28.00 -9.87 -42.39
N THR A 5 28.83 -8.93 -42.79
CA THR A 5 29.35 -7.93 -41.89
C THR A 5 28.17 -7.03 -41.46
N LEU A 6 27.46 -7.41 -40.42
CA LEU A 6 26.46 -6.60 -39.79
C LEU A 6 27.15 -5.48 -39.02
N ASN A 7 27.37 -4.39 -39.68
CA ASN A 7 26.71 -3.15 -39.30
C ASN A 7 26.93 -2.72 -37.86
N SER A 8 28.18 -2.60 -37.48
CA SER A 8 28.54 -1.76 -36.33
C SER A 8 28.19 -0.27 -36.57
N VAL A 9 28.01 0.14 -37.81
CA VAL A 9 27.70 1.53 -38.21
C VAL A 9 26.27 1.90 -37.92
N ASN A 10 25.29 0.99 -38.05
CA ASN A 10 23.89 1.30 -37.78
C ASN A 10 23.55 1.34 -36.28
N PHE A 11 24.29 0.61 -35.44
CA PHE A 11 24.08 0.67 -34.00
C PHE A 11 24.60 1.98 -33.38
N GLY A 12 25.68 2.51 -33.91
CA GLY A 12 26.21 3.79 -33.47
C GLY A 12 25.31 4.97 -33.87
N ALA A 13 24.76 4.96 -35.07
CA ALA A 13 23.87 6.00 -35.57
C ALA A 13 22.52 6.00 -34.84
N ALA A 14 21.96 4.82 -34.56
CA ALA A 14 20.74 4.71 -33.80
C ALA A 14 20.88 5.23 -32.35
N LYS A 15 22.03 4.94 -31.70
CA LYS A 15 22.31 5.50 -30.38
C LYS A 15 22.52 7.00 -30.39
N ALA A 16 23.16 7.55 -31.41
CA ALA A 16 23.36 8.99 -31.53
C ALA A 16 22.03 9.73 -31.75
N VAL A 17 21.13 9.19 -32.59
CA VAL A 17 19.82 9.78 -32.86
C VAL A 17 18.90 9.77 -31.62
N ASN A 18 18.90 8.67 -30.85
CA ASN A 18 18.12 8.62 -29.61
C ASN A 18 18.66 9.53 -28.53
N PHE A 19 19.97 9.76 -28.48
CA PHE A 19 20.56 10.65 -27.46
C PHE A 19 20.30 12.13 -27.77
N GLU A 20 20.24 12.52 -29.03
CA GLU A 20 19.87 13.88 -29.44
C GLU A 20 18.40 14.21 -29.17
N TYR A 21 17.53 13.19 -29.18
CA TYR A 21 16.09 13.44 -29.01
C TYR A 21 15.65 13.64 -27.55
N VAL A 22 16.37 13.10 -26.56
CA VAL A 22 15.89 13.04 -25.17
C VAL A 22 16.57 14.03 -24.22
N GLY A 23 17.72 14.56 -24.49
CA GLY A 23 18.36 15.36 -23.46
C GLY A 23 19.30 16.47 -23.90
N LEU A 24 19.94 16.35 -25.03
CA LEU A 24 21.01 17.26 -25.41
C LEU A 24 20.55 18.51 -26.16
N LYS A 25 19.38 18.50 -26.80
CA LYS A 25 18.81 19.71 -27.41
C LYS A 25 18.40 20.77 -26.38
N VAL A 26 18.03 20.35 -25.20
CA VAL A 26 17.73 21.29 -24.09
C VAL A 26 19.01 21.92 -23.54
N HIS A 27 20.13 21.20 -23.56
CA HIS A 27 21.40 21.70 -23.05
C HIS A 27 22.15 22.64 -24.00
N GLN A 28 21.99 22.47 -25.30
CA GLN A 28 22.65 23.34 -26.29
C GLN A 28 22.03 24.73 -26.39
N ASN A 29 20.75 24.87 -26.05
CA ASN A 29 20.09 26.18 -26.01
C ASN A 29 20.38 27.01 -24.75
N ILE A 30 21.05 26.45 -23.75
CA ILE A 30 21.36 27.12 -22.47
C ILE A 30 22.80 27.62 -22.43
N THR A 31 23.68 27.15 -23.31
CA THR A 31 25.10 27.52 -23.28
C THR A 31 25.43 28.85 -23.98
N GLY A 32 24.45 29.56 -24.55
CA GLY A 32 24.64 30.84 -25.20
C GLY A 32 24.41 32.10 -24.35
N ALA A 33 23.88 31.95 -23.11
CA ALA A 33 23.67 33.06 -22.22
C ALA A 33 24.59 32.95 -21.03
N ARG A 34 25.58 33.85 -20.92
CA ARG A 34 26.34 34.03 -19.67
C ARG A 34 25.34 34.41 -18.56
N PRO A 35 25.33 33.73 -17.41
CA PRO A 35 24.46 34.13 -16.32
C PRO A 35 24.91 35.51 -15.84
N HIS A 36 24.07 36.52 -15.99
CA HIS A 36 24.21 37.75 -15.27
C HIS A 36 24.22 37.44 -13.79
N SER A 37 25.32 37.71 -13.11
CA SER A 37 25.41 37.61 -11.66
C SER A 37 24.43 38.61 -11.05
N VAL A 38 23.28 38.15 -10.59
CA VAL A 38 22.40 38.93 -9.74
C VAL A 38 23.10 39.01 -8.39
N LYS A 39 23.71 40.16 -8.16
CA LYS A 39 24.23 40.51 -6.81
C LYS A 39 23.04 40.72 -5.90
N PHE A 40 22.72 39.70 -5.12
CA PHE A 40 21.84 39.88 -3.98
C PHE A 40 22.55 40.73 -2.93
N VAL A 41 22.16 41.97 -2.83
CA VAL A 41 22.55 42.85 -1.71
C VAL A 41 21.59 42.51 -0.57
N PRO A 42 22.06 41.93 0.54
CA PRO A 42 21.20 41.72 1.68
C PRO A 42 20.84 43.09 2.30
N ARG A 43 19.57 43.47 2.15
CA ARG A 43 19.03 44.61 2.89
C ARG A 43 18.97 44.20 4.36
N ALA A 44 19.85 44.71 5.17
CA ALA A 44 19.80 44.58 6.62
C ALA A 44 18.51 45.25 7.11
N LEU A 45 17.54 44.46 7.55
CA LEU A 45 16.43 44.93 8.38
C LEU A 45 17.02 45.20 9.78
N THR A 46 17.31 46.43 10.06
CA THR A 46 17.55 46.93 11.43
C THR A 46 16.21 46.85 12.15
N VAL A 47 16.04 45.85 12.98
CA VAL A 47 14.96 45.83 13.97
C VAL A 47 15.47 46.63 15.16
N ASN A 48 14.90 47.80 15.40
CA ASN A 48 15.12 48.56 16.62
C ASN A 48 14.65 47.72 17.82
N ALA A 49 15.59 47.35 18.68
CA ALA A 49 15.29 46.78 19.97
C ALA A 49 14.70 47.88 20.87
N GLY A 50 13.39 47.90 20.98
CA GLY A 50 12.70 48.61 22.03
C GLY A 50 12.77 47.81 23.33
N GLU A 51 13.39 48.35 24.34
CA GLU A 51 13.40 47.82 25.71
C GLU A 51 11.96 47.73 26.24
N ALA A 52 11.47 46.53 26.54
CA ALA A 52 10.28 46.29 27.33
C ALA A 52 10.70 45.60 28.64
N GLN A 53 10.77 46.41 29.72
CA GLN A 53 10.76 45.90 31.09
C GLN A 53 9.37 45.37 31.42
N GLY A 54 9.28 44.14 31.94
CA GLY A 54 8.02 43.59 32.46
C GLY A 54 8.14 42.08 32.73
N GLY A 55 8.65 41.70 33.90
CA GLY A 55 8.76 40.34 34.37
C GLY A 55 7.37 39.76 34.76
N GLY A 56 6.88 38.80 34.05
CA GLY A 56 5.86 37.86 34.44
C GLY A 56 6.29 36.44 34.03
N PRO A 57 5.83 35.38 34.73
CA PRO A 57 6.28 34.03 34.41
C PRO A 57 5.77 33.65 33.01
N VAL A 58 6.71 33.49 32.10
CA VAL A 58 6.44 32.97 30.74
C VAL A 58 5.89 31.53 30.87
N LYS A 59 4.59 31.37 30.65
CA LYS A 59 4.02 30.05 30.47
C LYS A 59 4.74 29.39 29.31
N LYS A 60 5.37 28.23 29.57
CA LYS A 60 5.91 27.37 28.51
C LYS A 60 4.74 26.90 27.61
N LEU A 61 4.47 27.62 26.55
CA LEU A 61 3.62 27.19 25.45
C LEU A 61 4.52 26.58 24.37
N GLY A 62 5.06 25.42 24.60
CA GLY A 62 5.78 24.67 23.59
C GLY A 62 5.34 23.23 23.63
N LYS A 63 4.95 22.69 22.49
CA LYS A 63 4.75 21.26 22.31
C LYS A 63 6.12 20.58 22.42
N SER A 64 6.17 19.33 22.91
CA SER A 64 7.40 18.54 22.94
C SER A 64 7.92 18.29 21.51
N ASP A 65 9.19 17.96 21.37
CA ASP A 65 9.75 17.59 20.05
C ASP A 65 8.97 16.42 19.44
N GLU A 66 8.46 15.51 20.26
CA GLU A 66 7.61 14.37 19.85
C GLU A 66 6.24 14.84 19.32
N GLU A 67 5.63 15.81 19.97
CA GLU A 67 4.35 16.41 19.50
C GLU A 67 4.56 17.18 18.19
N CYS A 68 5.74 17.79 18.00
CA CYS A 68 6.09 18.45 16.76
C CYS A 68 6.32 17.46 15.62
N GLU A 69 6.99 16.34 15.89
CA GLU A 69 7.21 15.28 14.89
C GLU A 69 5.90 14.58 14.49
N ALA A 70 5.03 14.29 15.44
CA ALA A 70 3.70 13.71 15.16
C ALA A 70 2.85 14.65 14.30
N ALA A 71 2.85 15.95 14.59
CA ALA A 71 2.11 16.94 13.82
C ALA A 71 2.68 17.14 12.40
N VAL A 72 3.99 16.99 12.22
CA VAL A 72 4.65 17.01 10.91
C VAL A 72 4.26 15.81 10.07
N VAL A 73 4.19 14.61 10.67
CA VAL A 73 3.72 13.39 10.01
C VAL A 73 2.25 13.53 9.58
N ALA A 74 1.43 14.19 10.40
CA ALA A 74 0.02 14.46 10.08
C ALA A 74 -0.20 15.65 9.12
N GLY A 75 0.89 16.30 8.64
CA GLY A 75 0.79 17.50 7.79
C GLY A 75 0.40 18.78 8.54
N ILE A 76 0.33 18.74 9.86
CA ILE A 76 0.05 19.89 10.71
C ILE A 76 1.39 20.50 11.15
N VAL A 77 1.68 21.73 10.74
CA VAL A 77 2.92 22.44 11.16
C VAL A 77 2.67 23.05 12.54
N PRO A 78 3.28 22.53 13.62
CA PRO A 78 3.15 23.15 14.94
C PRO A 78 3.96 24.44 15.01
N GLU A 79 3.50 25.38 15.80
CA GLU A 79 4.27 26.57 16.11
C GLU A 79 5.59 26.17 16.77
N ALA A 80 6.72 26.60 16.19
CA ALA A 80 8.03 26.17 16.64
C ALA A 80 8.31 26.63 18.06
N PRO A 81 8.75 25.76 18.97
CA PRO A 81 9.26 26.21 20.25
C PRO A 81 10.45 27.14 20.06
N PRO A 82 10.62 28.13 20.92
CA PRO A 82 11.77 29.01 20.83
C PRO A 82 13.05 28.17 20.88
N VAL A 83 13.94 28.40 19.90
CA VAL A 83 15.22 27.69 19.83
C VAL A 83 15.98 27.93 21.14
N PRO A 84 16.29 26.90 21.93
CA PRO A 84 17.04 27.10 23.16
C PRO A 84 18.37 27.75 22.86
N PRO A 85 18.87 28.64 23.74
CA PRO A 85 20.16 29.27 23.54
C PRO A 85 21.21 28.17 23.37
N LYS A 86 22.09 28.35 22.40
CA LYS A 86 23.19 27.42 22.11
C LYS A 86 23.94 27.08 23.40
N PRO A 87 23.97 25.82 23.85
CA PRO A 87 24.73 25.46 25.02
C PRO A 87 26.20 25.85 24.80
N ALA A 88 26.83 26.43 25.80
CA ALA A 88 28.27 26.68 25.76
C ALA A 88 28.99 25.34 25.55
N ALA A 89 29.99 25.32 24.68
CA ALA A 89 30.81 24.13 24.52
C ALA A 89 31.40 23.72 25.87
N PRO A 90 31.41 22.43 26.23
CA PRO A 90 32.03 21.96 27.45
C PRO A 90 33.46 22.48 27.59
N ALA A 91 33.87 22.82 28.81
CA ALA A 91 35.21 23.26 29.08
C ALA A 91 36.25 22.24 28.57
N GLY A 92 37.24 22.69 27.80
CA GLY A 92 38.21 21.78 27.17
C GLY A 92 37.81 21.24 25.79
N THR A 93 36.65 21.62 25.23
CA THR A 93 36.33 21.28 23.84
C THR A 93 37.35 21.90 22.89
N PRO A 94 38.06 21.13 22.05
CA PRO A 94 39.01 21.68 21.11
C PRO A 94 38.32 22.64 20.12
N LEU A 95 38.87 23.84 19.96
CA LEU A 95 38.43 24.76 18.90
C LEU A 95 38.95 24.25 17.55
N ALA A 96 38.09 23.60 16.80
CA ALA A 96 38.44 23.17 15.47
C ALA A 96 38.35 24.33 14.46
N THR A 97 39.35 24.43 13.59
CA THR A 97 39.26 25.32 12.42
C THR A 97 38.06 24.96 11.58
N PRO A 98 37.20 25.91 11.18
CA PRO A 98 36.07 25.62 10.33
C PRO A 98 36.50 24.94 9.03
N LEU A 99 35.87 23.81 8.72
CA LEU A 99 36.08 23.11 7.43
C LEU A 99 35.62 24.01 6.27
N PRO A 100 36.41 24.12 5.18
CA PRO A 100 36.06 24.94 4.02
C PRO A 100 34.97 24.29 3.18
N LEU A 101 33.79 24.02 3.77
CA LEU A 101 32.66 23.40 3.14
C LEU A 101 31.63 24.43 2.70
N SER A 102 31.35 24.50 1.39
CA SER A 102 30.25 25.29 0.81
C SER A 102 28.90 24.64 1.07
N ARG A 103 28.83 23.31 0.98
CA ARG A 103 27.61 22.54 1.19
C ARG A 103 27.57 21.90 2.57
N ARG A 104 26.49 22.15 3.31
CA ARG A 104 26.23 21.55 4.63
C ARG A 104 24.76 21.12 4.74
N PRO A 105 24.41 19.91 4.30
CA PRO A 105 23.00 19.43 4.30
C PRO A 105 22.35 19.45 5.68
N ARG A 106 23.09 19.34 6.75
CA ARG A 106 22.59 19.44 8.14
C ARG A 106 21.90 20.76 8.47
N ARG A 107 22.11 21.81 7.66
CA ARG A 107 21.44 23.11 7.86
C ARG A 107 19.93 22.96 7.79
N ASN A 108 19.40 22.11 6.86
CA ASN A 108 17.99 21.88 6.67
C ASN A 108 17.37 20.95 7.72
N ARG A 109 18.20 20.30 8.55
CA ARG A 109 17.76 19.36 9.60
C ARG A 109 17.80 19.94 11.01
N ARG A 110 18.19 21.20 11.18
CA ARG A 110 18.51 21.78 12.49
C ARG A 110 17.30 21.99 13.42
N SER A 111 16.10 22.11 12.87
CA SER A 111 14.88 22.27 13.65
C SER A 111 13.71 21.51 13.05
N PRO A 112 12.68 21.14 13.84
CA PRO A 112 11.47 20.48 13.35
C PRO A 112 10.78 21.26 12.23
N VAL A 113 10.64 22.58 12.39
CA VAL A 113 10.01 23.46 11.38
C VAL A 113 10.74 23.43 10.04
N LEU A 114 12.08 23.46 10.06
CA LEU A 114 12.85 23.33 8.82
C LEU A 114 12.72 21.95 8.19
N ARG A 115 12.70 20.89 9.00
CA ARG A 115 12.47 19.54 8.49
C ARG A 115 11.09 19.43 7.84
N ALA A 116 10.07 20.00 8.48
CA ALA A 116 8.71 20.02 7.92
C ALA A 116 8.63 20.79 6.61
N ALA A 117 9.32 21.94 6.49
CA ALA A 117 9.32 22.76 5.27
C ALA A 117 9.91 22.04 4.05
N PHE A 118 10.74 21.02 4.26
CA PHE A 118 11.38 20.23 3.20
C PHE A 118 10.89 18.79 3.14
N GLN A 119 9.76 18.49 3.79
CA GLN A 119 9.17 17.17 3.74
C GLN A 119 8.56 16.93 2.37
N GLU A 120 9.05 15.92 1.66
CA GLU A 120 8.61 15.56 0.30
C GLU A 120 7.42 14.59 0.28
N THR A 121 7.26 13.80 1.36
CA THR A 121 6.27 12.74 1.44
C THR A 121 5.33 12.98 2.61
N SER A 122 4.04 12.83 2.37
CA SER A 122 3.01 12.92 3.40
C SER A 122 2.16 11.65 3.41
N ILE A 123 1.53 11.40 4.56
CA ILE A 123 0.54 10.34 4.73
C ILE A 123 -0.67 10.90 5.47
N SER A 124 -1.83 10.45 5.10
CA SER A 124 -3.10 10.79 5.74
C SER A 124 -4.01 9.57 5.84
N PRO A 125 -5.06 9.57 6.65
CA PRO A 125 -6.03 8.48 6.71
C PRO A 125 -6.64 8.13 5.35
N ALA A 126 -6.76 9.09 4.43
CA ALA A 126 -7.28 8.87 3.07
C ALA A 126 -6.37 7.96 2.20
N ASN A 127 -5.11 7.80 2.57
CA ASN A 127 -4.20 6.88 1.87
C ASN A 127 -4.35 5.43 2.34
N LEU A 128 -5.13 5.17 3.39
CA LEU A 128 -5.21 3.87 4.04
C LEU A 128 -6.47 3.11 3.61
N VAL A 129 -6.29 1.83 3.29
CA VAL A 129 -7.38 0.87 3.13
C VAL A 129 -7.26 -0.13 4.28
N TYR A 130 -8.35 -0.34 5.02
CA TYR A 130 -8.37 -1.20 6.21
C TYR A 130 -8.82 -2.62 5.86
N PRO A 131 -7.93 -3.64 5.90
CA PRO A 131 -8.30 -5.02 5.69
C PRO A 131 -9.07 -5.59 6.88
N LEU A 132 -10.26 -6.13 6.63
CA LEU A 132 -11.16 -6.66 7.63
C LEU A 132 -11.52 -8.10 7.32
N PHE A 133 -11.33 -8.98 8.30
CA PHE A 133 -11.76 -10.38 8.23
C PHE A 133 -13.20 -10.50 8.72
N ILE A 134 -14.05 -11.15 7.96
CA ILE A 134 -15.47 -11.32 8.28
C ILE A 134 -15.87 -12.80 8.33
N HIS A 135 -16.85 -13.10 9.16
CA HIS A 135 -17.42 -14.45 9.24
C HIS A 135 -18.93 -14.42 9.54
N GLU A 136 -19.59 -15.55 9.36
CA GLU A 136 -21.05 -15.72 9.54
C GLU A 136 -21.50 -15.63 11.00
N GLY A 137 -20.62 -15.85 11.97
CA GLY A 137 -20.95 -15.81 13.40
C GLY A 137 -21.32 -14.40 13.87
N GLU A 138 -21.88 -14.33 15.06
CA GLU A 138 -22.28 -13.05 15.70
C GLU A 138 -21.16 -12.44 16.53
N GLU A 139 -20.32 -13.27 17.17
CA GLU A 139 -19.25 -12.82 18.08
C GLU A 139 -17.91 -12.67 17.33
N ASP A 140 -17.16 -11.65 17.70
CA ASP A 140 -15.82 -11.41 17.16
C ASP A 140 -14.82 -12.45 17.70
N THR A 141 -14.04 -13.06 16.82
CA THR A 141 -13.07 -14.09 17.16
C THR A 141 -11.65 -13.58 16.97
N PRO A 142 -10.78 -13.55 18.00
CA PRO A 142 -9.42 -13.07 17.87
C PRO A 142 -8.58 -13.99 16.96
N ILE A 143 -7.64 -13.37 16.21
CA ILE A 143 -6.69 -14.09 15.36
C ILE A 143 -5.37 -14.20 16.13
N GLY A 144 -5.00 -15.42 16.54
CA GLY A 144 -3.83 -15.64 17.40
C GLY A 144 -2.52 -15.13 16.81
N ALA A 145 -2.29 -15.35 15.54
CA ALA A 145 -1.08 -14.89 14.84
C ALA A 145 -1.06 -13.39 14.50
N MET A 146 -2.18 -12.67 14.72
CA MET A 146 -2.30 -11.24 14.43
C MET A 146 -2.86 -10.49 15.65
N PRO A 147 -2.02 -10.19 16.66
CA PRO A 147 -2.48 -9.55 17.90
C PRO A 147 -3.23 -8.24 17.65
N GLY A 148 -4.47 -8.14 18.15
CA GLY A 148 -5.35 -6.99 17.94
C GLY A 148 -6.23 -7.03 16.69
N CYS A 149 -6.08 -8.06 15.84
CA CYS A 149 -6.99 -8.34 14.74
C CYS A 149 -8.00 -9.43 15.11
N TYR A 150 -9.20 -9.31 14.55
CA TYR A 150 -10.32 -10.21 14.78
C TYR A 150 -10.95 -10.65 13.47
N ARG A 151 -11.53 -11.85 13.48
CA ARG A 151 -12.58 -12.19 12.54
C ARG A 151 -13.86 -11.60 13.11
N LEU A 152 -14.42 -10.63 12.41
CA LEU A 152 -15.56 -9.83 12.88
C LEU A 152 -16.89 -10.49 12.48
N GLY A 153 -17.80 -10.54 13.41
CA GLY A 153 -19.18 -10.90 13.12
C GLY A 153 -19.78 -9.88 12.14
N TRP A 154 -20.20 -10.35 10.95
CA TRP A 154 -20.51 -9.47 9.82
C TRP A 154 -21.63 -8.43 10.07
N ARG A 155 -22.54 -8.69 11.03
CA ARG A 155 -23.67 -7.80 11.34
C ARG A 155 -23.35 -6.72 12.37
N HIS A 156 -22.61 -7.04 13.43
CA HIS A 156 -22.37 -6.17 14.57
C HIS A 156 -20.92 -5.73 14.66
N GLY A 157 -20.00 -6.64 14.95
CA GLY A 157 -18.58 -6.30 15.15
C GLY A 157 -17.96 -5.58 13.97
N LEU A 158 -18.27 -6.02 12.74
CA LEU A 158 -17.81 -5.34 11.54
C LEU A 158 -18.32 -3.91 11.42
N VAL A 159 -19.61 -3.70 11.67
CA VAL A 159 -20.25 -2.36 11.56
C VAL A 159 -19.64 -1.40 12.58
N GLU A 160 -19.39 -1.88 13.81
CA GLU A 160 -18.74 -1.08 14.85
C GLU A 160 -17.29 -0.74 14.50
N GLU A 161 -16.55 -1.72 13.95
CA GLU A 161 -15.16 -1.49 13.57
C GLU A 161 -15.03 -0.51 12.39
N VAL A 162 -15.93 -0.59 11.42
CA VAL A 162 -16.03 0.38 10.32
C VAL A 162 -16.39 1.77 10.85
N ALA A 163 -17.30 1.89 11.82
CA ALA A 163 -17.62 3.17 12.45
C ALA A 163 -16.36 3.81 13.08
N LYS A 164 -15.61 3.05 13.89
CA LYS A 164 -14.35 3.52 14.52
C LYS A 164 -13.32 3.97 13.47
N ALA A 165 -13.23 3.28 12.34
CA ALA A 165 -12.32 3.65 11.26
C ALA A 165 -12.73 4.97 10.60
N ARG A 166 -14.03 5.14 10.34
CA ARG A 166 -14.58 6.37 9.75
C ARG A 166 -14.44 7.58 10.67
N ASP A 167 -14.59 7.40 11.97
CA ASP A 167 -14.43 8.47 12.97
C ASP A 167 -13.03 9.11 12.94
N VAL A 168 -12.02 8.36 12.49
CA VAL A 168 -10.63 8.85 12.33
C VAL A 168 -10.24 9.08 10.86
N GLY A 169 -11.22 9.13 9.96
CA GLY A 169 -11.03 9.49 8.55
C GLY A 169 -10.62 8.35 7.62
N VAL A 170 -10.63 7.09 8.06
CA VAL A 170 -10.41 5.92 7.19
C VAL A 170 -11.75 5.53 6.56
N ASN A 171 -11.93 5.87 5.29
CA ASN A 171 -13.18 5.65 4.55
C ASN A 171 -13.05 4.58 3.47
N SER A 172 -12.01 3.76 3.53
CA SER A 172 -11.75 2.67 2.59
C SER A 172 -11.42 1.39 3.33
N ILE A 173 -12.12 0.31 2.97
CA ILE A 173 -11.92 -1.02 3.58
C ILE A 173 -11.75 -2.09 2.49
N VAL A 174 -11.14 -3.22 2.83
CA VAL A 174 -11.15 -4.43 1.99
C VAL A 174 -11.63 -5.62 2.81
N LEU A 175 -12.53 -6.41 2.24
CA LEU A 175 -13.21 -7.53 2.91
C LEU A 175 -12.55 -8.87 2.58
N PHE A 176 -12.24 -9.66 3.62
CA PHE A 176 -11.72 -11.02 3.51
C PHE A 176 -12.63 -11.99 4.27
N PRO A 177 -13.36 -12.90 3.59
CA PRO A 177 -14.31 -13.79 4.24
C PRO A 177 -13.62 -15.04 4.81
N LYS A 178 -13.96 -15.42 6.03
CA LYS A 178 -13.81 -16.80 6.51
C LYS A 178 -15.12 -17.54 6.22
N VAL A 179 -15.11 -18.31 5.14
CA VAL A 179 -16.26 -19.11 4.72
C VAL A 179 -16.37 -20.35 5.59
N PRO A 180 -17.57 -20.77 6.03
CA PRO A 180 -17.77 -22.01 6.75
C PRO A 180 -17.31 -23.23 5.94
N ASP A 181 -16.63 -24.18 6.59
CA ASP A 181 -16.05 -25.36 5.94
C ASP A 181 -17.10 -26.17 5.13
N ALA A 182 -18.35 -26.19 5.59
CA ALA A 182 -19.45 -26.86 4.88
C ALA A 182 -19.73 -26.26 3.49
N LEU A 183 -19.37 -25.00 3.26
CA LEU A 183 -19.56 -24.31 1.98
C LEU A 183 -18.30 -24.34 1.09
N THR A 184 -17.15 -24.72 1.64
CA THR A 184 -15.91 -24.91 0.88
C THR A 184 -15.79 -26.32 0.30
N VAL A 185 -16.55 -27.28 0.84
CA VAL A 185 -16.65 -28.64 0.34
C VAL A 185 -17.80 -28.73 -0.65
N LEU A 186 -17.48 -29.09 -1.86
CA LEU A 186 -18.31 -29.37 -3.02
C LEU A 186 -19.80 -29.70 -2.79
N SER A 187 -20.65 -29.08 -3.58
CA SER A 187 -21.93 -29.68 -3.91
C SER A 187 -21.68 -30.96 -4.70
N TYR A 188 -21.93 -32.10 -4.10
CA TYR A 188 -21.92 -33.41 -4.75
C TYR A 188 -22.95 -33.45 -5.88
N SER A 189 -22.52 -33.25 -7.11
CA SER A 189 -23.29 -33.74 -8.25
C SER A 189 -23.02 -35.24 -8.40
N LYS A 190 -23.98 -36.04 -8.03
CA LYS A 190 -23.93 -37.52 -8.05
C LYS A 190 -23.73 -38.15 -9.43
N LEU A 191 -23.45 -37.37 -10.49
CA LEU A 191 -23.48 -37.86 -11.86
C LEU A 191 -22.17 -37.80 -12.65
N CYS A 192 -21.06 -37.27 -12.10
CA CYS A 192 -19.78 -37.27 -12.83
C CYS A 192 -18.61 -37.58 -11.90
N CYS A 193 -17.81 -38.57 -12.29
CA CYS A 193 -16.71 -39.13 -11.47
C CYS A 193 -15.45 -38.27 -11.41
N HIS A 194 -15.53 -36.93 -11.54
CA HIS A 194 -14.38 -36.03 -11.48
C HIS A 194 -14.68 -34.93 -10.47
N PHE A 195 -13.94 -34.94 -9.36
CA PHE A 195 -14.12 -34.04 -8.23
C PHE A 195 -13.09 -32.92 -8.31
N THR A 196 -13.54 -31.71 -8.59
CA THR A 196 -12.74 -30.48 -8.37
C THR A 196 -13.57 -29.49 -7.59
N SER A 197 -12.98 -28.86 -6.58
CA SER A 197 -13.58 -27.74 -5.88
C SER A 197 -13.63 -26.55 -6.84
N THR A 198 -14.82 -26.18 -7.31
CA THR A 198 -14.99 -25.09 -8.30
C THR A 198 -15.13 -23.72 -7.64
N GLY A 199 -15.22 -23.67 -6.30
CA GLY A 199 -15.38 -22.42 -5.56
C GLY A 199 -16.70 -21.70 -5.82
N ASP A 200 -17.79 -22.42 -6.09
CA ASP A 200 -19.08 -21.85 -6.51
C ASP A 200 -19.70 -20.86 -5.50
N GLU A 201 -19.38 -20.99 -4.22
CA GLU A 201 -19.81 -20.03 -3.19
C GLU A 201 -19.21 -18.63 -3.43
N ALA A 202 -18.09 -18.50 -4.15
CA ALA A 202 -17.43 -17.22 -4.44
C ALA A 202 -18.33 -16.25 -5.23
N TYR A 203 -19.26 -16.76 -6.05
CA TYR A 203 -20.18 -15.93 -6.83
C TYR A 203 -21.65 -16.07 -6.42
N ASN A 204 -21.89 -16.59 -5.22
CA ASN A 204 -23.23 -16.63 -4.64
C ASN A 204 -23.67 -15.22 -4.24
N ASP A 205 -24.64 -14.65 -4.96
CA ASP A 205 -25.17 -13.30 -4.68
C ASP A 205 -25.75 -13.14 -3.26
N ASN A 206 -26.08 -14.26 -2.60
CA ASN A 206 -26.52 -14.30 -1.20
C ASN A 206 -25.43 -14.79 -0.24
N GLY A 207 -24.21 -14.95 -0.70
CA GLY A 207 -23.05 -15.31 0.10
C GLY A 207 -22.66 -14.22 1.11
N LEU A 208 -21.69 -14.54 1.99
CA LEU A 208 -21.27 -13.66 3.06
C LEU A 208 -20.81 -12.29 2.53
N VAL A 209 -19.93 -12.24 1.53
CA VAL A 209 -19.37 -10.98 1.00
C VAL A 209 -20.45 -10.10 0.37
N PRO A 210 -21.29 -10.56 -0.58
CA PRO A 210 -22.34 -9.72 -1.15
C PRO A 210 -23.35 -9.21 -0.13
N ARG A 211 -23.73 -10.01 0.88
CA ARG A 211 -24.60 -9.53 1.97
C ARG A 211 -23.96 -8.46 2.81
N THR A 212 -22.67 -8.62 3.11
CA THR A 212 -21.88 -7.65 3.88
C THR A 212 -21.74 -6.33 3.13
N ILE A 213 -21.47 -6.37 1.83
CA ILE A 213 -21.37 -5.16 1.00
C ILE A 213 -22.69 -4.39 1.05
N ARG A 214 -23.82 -5.05 0.80
CA ARG A 214 -25.14 -4.41 0.85
C ARG A 214 -25.42 -3.78 2.20
N LEU A 215 -25.16 -4.49 3.29
CA LEU A 215 -25.33 -3.96 4.65
C LEU A 215 -24.50 -2.69 4.90
N LEU A 216 -23.24 -2.71 4.48
CA LEU A 216 -22.36 -1.55 4.68
C LEU A 216 -22.73 -0.38 3.77
N LYS A 217 -23.14 -0.62 2.53
CA LYS A 217 -23.59 0.43 1.61
C LYS A 217 -24.93 1.05 2.04
N ASP A 218 -25.84 0.27 2.60
CA ASP A 218 -27.07 0.79 3.19
C ASP A 218 -26.78 1.74 4.36
N LYS A 219 -25.80 1.39 5.19
CA LYS A 219 -25.45 2.18 6.38
C LYS A 219 -24.49 3.33 6.08
N TYR A 220 -23.54 3.14 5.18
CA TYR A 220 -22.48 4.06 4.82
C TYR A 220 -22.32 4.14 3.29
N PRO A 221 -23.21 4.87 2.58
CA PRO A 221 -23.21 4.91 1.11
C PRO A 221 -21.91 5.43 0.49
N ASP A 222 -21.18 6.28 1.22
CA ASP A 222 -19.92 6.90 0.82
C ASP A 222 -18.65 6.08 1.20
N LEU A 223 -18.83 4.94 1.90
CA LEU A 223 -17.72 4.04 2.22
C LEU A 223 -17.21 3.37 0.95
N ILE A 224 -15.92 3.44 0.69
CA ILE A 224 -15.29 2.74 -0.44
C ILE A 224 -14.99 1.30 -0.03
N ILE A 225 -15.61 0.37 -0.71
CA ILE A 225 -15.47 -1.06 -0.45
C ILE A 225 -14.67 -1.72 -1.56
N TYR A 226 -13.46 -2.15 -1.18
CA TYR A 226 -12.64 -3.06 -1.97
C TYR A 226 -13.04 -4.49 -1.67
N THR A 227 -12.98 -5.35 -2.67
CA THR A 227 -13.22 -6.79 -2.48
C THR A 227 -12.05 -7.59 -3.02
N ASP A 228 -11.73 -8.69 -2.36
CA ASP A 228 -10.79 -9.67 -2.86
C ASP A 228 -11.46 -10.57 -3.90
N VAL A 229 -10.78 -10.83 -5.02
CA VAL A 229 -11.24 -11.75 -6.06
C VAL A 229 -10.21 -12.87 -6.17
N ALA A 230 -10.52 -14.00 -5.56
CA ALA A 230 -9.71 -15.22 -5.53
C ALA A 230 -10.58 -16.37 -5.01
N LEU A 231 -10.19 -17.60 -5.29
CA LEU A 231 -10.97 -18.78 -4.90
C LEU A 231 -10.49 -19.44 -3.60
N ASP A 232 -9.31 -19.09 -3.07
CA ASP A 232 -8.75 -19.76 -1.89
C ASP A 232 -9.63 -19.72 -0.62
N PRO A 233 -10.44 -18.67 -0.31
CA PRO A 233 -11.37 -18.73 0.81
C PRO A 233 -12.58 -19.66 0.57
N TYR A 234 -12.83 -20.04 -0.67
CA TYR A 234 -13.99 -20.81 -1.12
C TYR A 234 -13.65 -22.23 -1.59
N SER A 235 -12.35 -22.56 -1.62
CA SER A 235 -11.83 -23.84 -2.08
C SER A 235 -11.34 -24.69 -0.92
N SER A 236 -11.75 -25.98 -0.89
CA SER A 236 -11.20 -26.95 0.05
C SER A 236 -9.70 -27.19 -0.13
N ASP A 237 -9.13 -26.88 -1.29
CA ASP A 237 -7.73 -27.11 -1.62
C ASP A 237 -6.84 -25.96 -1.14
N GLY A 238 -7.41 -24.79 -0.80
CA GLY A 238 -6.71 -23.61 -0.34
C GLY A 238 -5.83 -22.94 -1.41
N HIS A 239 -6.04 -23.26 -2.68
CA HIS A 239 -5.42 -22.60 -3.82
C HIS A 239 -6.28 -21.45 -4.34
N ASP A 240 -5.64 -20.44 -4.96
CA ASP A 240 -6.33 -19.26 -5.50
C ASP A 240 -7.11 -19.58 -6.78
N GLY A 241 -6.90 -20.76 -7.37
CA GLY A 241 -7.54 -21.24 -8.60
C GLY A 241 -8.03 -22.67 -8.51
N ILE A 242 -8.72 -23.12 -9.57
CA ILE A 242 -9.23 -24.47 -9.73
C ILE A 242 -8.08 -25.44 -9.92
N VAL A 243 -8.09 -26.52 -9.17
CA VAL A 243 -7.04 -27.54 -9.18
C VAL A 243 -7.51 -28.75 -9.97
N ARG A 244 -6.71 -29.16 -10.95
CA ARG A 244 -6.89 -30.44 -11.66
C ARG A 244 -6.40 -31.62 -10.81
N GLU A 245 -6.86 -32.84 -11.09
CA GLU A 245 -6.51 -34.06 -10.31
C GLU A 245 -5.01 -34.30 -10.16
N ASP A 246 -4.20 -33.87 -11.13
CA ASP A 246 -2.74 -33.97 -11.10
C ASP A 246 -2.04 -32.81 -10.34
N GLY A 247 -2.80 -31.90 -9.73
CA GLY A 247 -2.32 -30.78 -8.97
C GLY A 247 -2.00 -29.53 -9.79
N VAL A 248 -2.31 -29.53 -11.09
CA VAL A 248 -2.14 -28.35 -11.95
C VAL A 248 -3.26 -27.35 -11.70
N ILE A 249 -2.91 -26.07 -11.56
CA ILE A 249 -3.87 -24.98 -11.47
C ILE A 249 -4.33 -24.62 -12.89
N LEU A 250 -5.65 -24.67 -13.11
CA LEU A 250 -6.27 -24.39 -14.41
C LEU A 250 -6.52 -22.89 -14.56
N ASN A 251 -5.78 -22.25 -15.44
CA ASN A 251 -5.84 -20.79 -15.63
C ASN A 251 -7.21 -20.33 -16.12
N ASP A 252 -7.62 -20.77 -17.31
CA ASP A 252 -8.80 -20.23 -18.01
C ASP A 252 -10.11 -20.53 -17.28
N GLU A 253 -10.23 -21.75 -16.72
CA GLU A 253 -11.37 -22.15 -15.91
C GLU A 253 -11.46 -21.33 -14.63
N THR A 254 -10.31 -21.00 -14.01
CA THR A 254 -10.23 -20.12 -12.86
C THR A 254 -10.69 -18.71 -13.22
N VAL A 255 -10.15 -18.12 -14.29
CA VAL A 255 -10.51 -16.78 -14.76
C VAL A 255 -12.01 -16.67 -15.02
N HIS A 256 -12.62 -17.72 -15.61
CA HIS A 256 -14.07 -17.73 -15.81
C HIS A 256 -14.88 -17.65 -14.48
N GLN A 257 -14.41 -18.30 -13.42
CA GLN A 257 -15.06 -18.21 -12.10
C GLN A 257 -14.82 -16.85 -11.44
N LEU A 258 -13.61 -16.30 -11.58
CA LEU A 258 -13.26 -14.97 -11.06
C LEU A 258 -14.11 -13.86 -11.69
N CYS A 259 -14.43 -13.96 -12.97
CA CYS A 259 -15.36 -13.04 -13.64
C CYS A 259 -16.75 -13.05 -12.97
N LYS A 260 -17.30 -14.23 -12.67
CA LYS A 260 -18.58 -14.34 -11.97
C LYS A 260 -18.51 -13.76 -10.56
N GLN A 261 -17.41 -14.03 -9.83
CA GLN A 261 -17.18 -13.48 -8.49
C GLN A 261 -17.15 -11.95 -8.51
N ALA A 262 -16.37 -11.36 -9.42
CA ALA A 262 -16.25 -9.91 -9.55
C ALA A 262 -17.61 -9.25 -9.89
N VAL A 263 -18.39 -9.84 -10.81
CA VAL A 263 -19.73 -9.36 -11.17
C VAL A 263 -20.70 -9.47 -9.98
N SER A 264 -20.68 -10.56 -9.22
CA SER A 264 -21.52 -10.72 -8.01
C SER A 264 -21.20 -9.66 -6.95
N GLN A 265 -19.90 -9.38 -6.73
CA GLN A 265 -19.45 -8.34 -5.80
C GLN A 265 -19.84 -6.93 -6.29
N ALA A 266 -19.68 -6.64 -7.57
CA ALA A 266 -20.11 -5.36 -8.18
C ALA A 266 -21.62 -5.16 -8.07
N ARG A 267 -22.41 -6.20 -8.33
CA ARG A 267 -23.87 -6.20 -8.17
C ARG A 267 -24.30 -5.94 -6.73
N ALA A 268 -23.51 -6.36 -5.77
CA ALA A 268 -23.75 -6.06 -4.36
C ALA A 268 -23.39 -4.64 -3.95
N GLY A 269 -22.61 -3.90 -4.77
CA GLY A 269 -22.21 -2.51 -4.53
C GLY A 269 -20.74 -2.30 -4.19
N ALA A 270 -19.84 -3.23 -4.55
CA ALA A 270 -18.39 -3.02 -4.45
C ALA A 270 -17.96 -1.86 -5.36
N ASP A 271 -17.07 -1.00 -4.87
CA ASP A 271 -16.50 0.11 -5.65
C ASP A 271 -15.25 -0.32 -6.42
N VAL A 272 -14.49 -1.24 -5.83
CA VAL A 272 -13.22 -1.73 -6.39
C VAL A 272 -13.16 -3.25 -6.22
N VAL A 273 -12.97 -3.98 -7.30
CA VAL A 273 -12.67 -5.41 -7.27
C VAL A 273 -11.17 -5.62 -7.40
N SER A 274 -10.61 -6.56 -6.62
CA SER A 274 -9.15 -6.70 -6.52
C SER A 274 -8.73 -8.15 -6.79
N PRO A 275 -8.47 -8.53 -8.06
CA PRO A 275 -8.02 -9.87 -8.43
C PRO A 275 -6.64 -10.15 -7.82
N SER A 276 -6.60 -11.12 -6.89
CA SER A 276 -5.40 -11.50 -6.15
C SER A 276 -4.89 -12.90 -6.48
N ASP A 277 -5.51 -13.55 -7.44
CA ASP A 277 -5.32 -14.94 -7.84
C ASP A 277 -4.02 -15.17 -8.65
N MET A 278 -3.55 -14.18 -9.40
CA MET A 278 -2.38 -14.24 -10.28
C MET A 278 -2.54 -15.12 -11.53
N MET A 279 -3.75 -15.29 -12.04
CA MET A 279 -3.97 -15.98 -13.32
C MET A 279 -3.71 -15.03 -14.50
N ASP A 280 -3.22 -15.58 -15.61
CA ASP A 280 -2.96 -14.79 -16.82
C ASP A 280 -4.26 -14.33 -17.47
N GLY A 281 -4.34 -13.08 -17.93
CA GLY A 281 -5.49 -12.53 -18.64
C GLY A 281 -6.70 -12.19 -17.76
N ARG A 282 -6.58 -12.31 -16.43
CA ARG A 282 -7.69 -12.13 -15.48
C ARG A 282 -8.25 -10.71 -15.45
N VAL A 283 -7.38 -9.70 -15.57
CA VAL A 283 -7.82 -8.30 -15.50
C VAL A 283 -8.68 -7.95 -16.70
N GLY A 284 -8.26 -8.34 -17.91
CA GLY A 284 -9.02 -8.10 -19.13
C GLY A 284 -10.36 -8.85 -19.16
N ALA A 285 -10.36 -10.08 -18.70
CA ALA A 285 -11.59 -10.88 -18.63
C ALA A 285 -12.59 -10.30 -17.61
N ILE A 286 -12.13 -9.92 -16.41
CA ILE A 286 -12.95 -9.28 -15.37
C ILE A 286 -13.48 -7.92 -15.87
N ARG A 287 -12.65 -7.09 -16.52
CA ARG A 287 -13.10 -5.81 -17.08
C ARG A 287 -14.20 -6.01 -18.10
N ALA A 288 -14.01 -6.94 -19.03
CA ALA A 288 -15.04 -7.26 -20.03
C ALA A 288 -16.34 -7.78 -19.40
N ALA A 289 -16.26 -8.62 -18.36
CA ALA A 289 -17.42 -9.14 -17.67
C ALA A 289 -18.19 -8.05 -16.90
N LEU A 290 -17.48 -7.15 -16.21
CA LEU A 290 -18.08 -6.00 -15.51
C LEU A 290 -18.78 -5.06 -16.50
N ASP A 291 -18.14 -4.73 -17.61
CA ASP A 291 -18.68 -3.84 -18.62
C ASP A 291 -19.94 -4.43 -19.30
N ALA A 292 -19.93 -5.73 -19.57
CA ALA A 292 -21.08 -6.43 -20.16
C ALA A 292 -22.32 -6.40 -19.25
N GLU A 293 -22.12 -6.39 -17.92
CA GLU A 293 -23.19 -6.31 -16.92
C GLU A 293 -23.52 -4.86 -16.49
N GLY A 294 -22.90 -3.84 -17.12
CA GLY A 294 -23.18 -2.41 -16.87
C GLY A 294 -22.40 -1.81 -15.71
N PHE A 295 -21.33 -2.45 -15.24
CA PHE A 295 -20.51 -1.98 -14.12
C PHE A 295 -19.22 -1.25 -14.56
N GLN A 296 -19.31 -0.39 -15.60
CA GLN A 296 -18.17 0.39 -16.13
C GLN A 296 -17.53 1.33 -15.09
N HIS A 297 -18.24 1.64 -14.02
CA HIS A 297 -17.77 2.52 -12.94
C HIS A 297 -17.08 1.78 -11.78
N VAL A 298 -17.04 0.44 -11.81
CA VAL A 298 -16.33 -0.36 -10.82
C VAL A 298 -14.87 -0.46 -11.22
N SER A 299 -13.95 0.00 -10.36
CA SER A 299 -12.52 -0.03 -10.62
C SER A 299 -11.92 -1.42 -10.39
N ILE A 300 -10.81 -1.71 -11.06
CA ILE A 300 -10.01 -2.92 -10.85
C ILE A 300 -8.68 -2.53 -10.22
N MET A 301 -8.41 -3.00 -8.99
CA MET A 301 -7.10 -2.94 -8.36
C MET A 301 -6.42 -4.31 -8.54
N SER A 302 -5.58 -4.44 -9.55
CA SER A 302 -4.87 -5.69 -9.78
C SER A 302 -3.77 -5.90 -8.73
N TYR A 303 -3.64 -7.14 -8.25
CA TYR A 303 -2.45 -7.58 -7.51
C TYR A 303 -1.32 -7.87 -8.50
N THR A 304 -0.88 -6.84 -9.15
CA THR A 304 0.07 -6.87 -10.28
C THR A 304 1.38 -7.55 -9.94
N ALA A 305 1.95 -7.24 -8.77
CA ALA A 305 3.20 -7.83 -8.31
C ALA A 305 3.00 -8.53 -6.96
N LYS A 306 2.40 -9.72 -6.97
CA LYS A 306 2.20 -10.56 -5.79
C LYS A 306 3.24 -11.67 -5.74
N TYR A 307 4.15 -11.57 -4.80
CA TYR A 307 5.26 -12.50 -4.62
C TYR A 307 4.89 -13.69 -3.72
N ALA A 308 5.46 -14.87 -3.99
CA ALA A 308 5.35 -16.06 -3.15
C ALA A 308 6.12 -15.87 -1.84
N SER A 309 5.51 -15.19 -0.88
CA SER A 309 6.17 -14.67 0.31
C SER A 309 5.93 -15.52 1.55
N SER A 310 6.96 -15.63 2.40
CA SER A 310 6.86 -16.22 3.74
C SER A 310 6.12 -15.31 4.74
N PHE A 311 5.88 -14.04 4.40
CA PHE A 311 5.15 -13.08 5.24
C PHE A 311 3.63 -13.28 5.26
N TYR A 312 3.09 -14.28 4.55
CA TYR A 312 1.64 -14.54 4.52
C TYR A 312 1.13 -15.49 5.61
N GLY A 313 2.02 -16.05 6.44
CA GLY A 313 1.65 -17.04 7.46
C GLY A 313 0.44 -16.64 8.31
N PRO A 314 0.44 -15.48 8.98
CA PRO A 314 -0.67 -15.07 9.83
C PRO A 314 -2.01 -14.86 9.08
N PHE A 315 -1.98 -14.39 7.83
CA PHE A 315 -3.17 -14.27 6.99
C PHE A 315 -3.79 -15.65 6.66
N ARG A 316 -2.92 -16.63 6.35
CA ARG A 316 -3.39 -17.99 6.06
C ARG A 316 -4.07 -18.63 7.25
N GLU A 317 -3.59 -18.35 8.48
CA GLU A 317 -4.28 -18.77 9.71
C GLU A 317 -5.63 -18.06 9.85
N ALA A 318 -5.70 -16.76 9.53
CA ALA A 318 -6.93 -15.99 9.66
C ALA A 318 -8.08 -16.54 8.82
N LEU A 319 -7.80 -17.02 7.59
CA LEU A 319 -8.80 -17.51 6.64
C LEU A 319 -8.85 -19.04 6.53
N ASP A 320 -7.91 -19.76 7.16
CA ASP A 320 -7.68 -21.18 6.92
C ASP A 320 -7.44 -21.52 5.43
N SER A 321 -6.72 -20.62 4.74
CA SER A 321 -6.44 -20.70 3.30
C SER A 321 -5.04 -21.24 3.00
N ASN A 322 -4.51 -22.14 3.86
CA ASN A 322 -3.27 -22.85 3.55
C ASN A 322 -3.51 -23.84 2.41
N PRO A 323 -2.60 -23.91 1.41
CA PRO A 323 -2.63 -24.98 0.42
C PRO A 323 -2.63 -26.34 1.10
N ARG A 324 -3.54 -27.23 0.75
CA ARG A 324 -3.60 -28.58 1.30
C ARG A 324 -2.55 -29.49 0.67
N PHE A 325 -1.96 -29.10 -0.46
CA PHE A 325 -0.86 -29.76 -1.14
C PHE A 325 -0.02 -28.72 -1.92
N GLY A 326 1.23 -29.05 -2.25
CA GLY A 326 2.11 -28.20 -3.03
C GLY A 326 2.38 -26.83 -2.40
N ASP A 327 2.54 -25.84 -3.24
CA ASP A 327 2.69 -24.43 -2.86
C ASP A 327 2.06 -23.52 -3.93
N LYS A 328 2.07 -22.20 -3.69
CA LYS A 328 1.46 -21.22 -4.61
C LYS A 328 2.47 -20.63 -5.63
N LYS A 329 3.66 -21.23 -5.81
CA LYS A 329 4.74 -20.68 -6.64
C LYS A 329 4.56 -20.87 -8.13
N THR A 330 3.58 -21.66 -8.57
CA THR A 330 3.23 -21.81 -9.98
C THR A 330 2.50 -20.59 -10.54
N TYR A 331 1.96 -19.73 -9.67
CA TYR A 331 1.25 -18.51 -10.07
C TYR A 331 1.66 -17.27 -9.27
N GLN A 332 2.17 -17.37 -8.04
CA GLN A 332 2.77 -16.22 -7.34
C GLN A 332 4.23 -16.05 -7.76
N MET A 333 4.65 -14.79 -7.95
CA MET A 333 5.97 -14.44 -8.45
C MET A 333 7.10 -14.92 -7.54
N ASN A 334 8.23 -15.25 -8.14
CA ASN A 334 9.42 -15.63 -7.38
C ASN A 334 10.01 -14.39 -6.66
N PRO A 335 10.23 -14.45 -5.31
CA PRO A 335 10.84 -13.35 -4.56
C PRO A 335 12.21 -12.86 -5.07
N ALA A 336 12.91 -13.67 -5.84
CA ALA A 336 14.19 -13.31 -6.46
C ALA A 336 14.05 -12.50 -7.76
N ASN A 337 12.84 -12.38 -8.32
CA ASN A 337 12.62 -11.77 -9.62
C ASN A 337 12.21 -10.29 -9.46
N TYR A 338 12.89 -9.42 -10.19
CA TYR A 338 12.65 -8.00 -10.24
C TYR A 338 11.93 -7.57 -11.53
N ARG A 339 12.43 -8.04 -12.68
CA ARG A 339 11.95 -7.62 -14.01
C ARG A 339 10.57 -8.15 -14.36
N GLU A 340 10.18 -9.26 -13.78
CA GLU A 340 8.87 -9.88 -13.97
C GLU A 340 7.74 -8.93 -13.56
N ALA A 341 7.95 -8.13 -12.51
CA ALA A 341 6.98 -7.12 -12.07
C ALA A 341 6.65 -6.08 -13.15
N LEU A 342 7.57 -5.77 -14.08
CA LEU A 342 7.27 -4.88 -15.20
C LEU A 342 6.46 -5.57 -16.29
N ILE A 343 6.67 -6.86 -16.49
CA ILE A 343 5.87 -7.64 -17.46
C ILE A 343 4.42 -7.64 -16.98
N GLU A 344 4.19 -8.04 -15.73
CA GLU A 344 2.86 -8.03 -15.11
C GLU A 344 2.22 -6.62 -15.13
N THR A 345 3.03 -5.58 -14.89
CA THR A 345 2.53 -4.19 -14.93
C THR A 345 2.00 -3.83 -16.32
N HIS A 346 2.76 -4.13 -17.37
CA HIS A 346 2.37 -3.76 -18.73
C HIS A 346 1.16 -4.56 -19.22
N GLU A 347 1.09 -5.85 -18.85
CA GLU A 347 -0.06 -6.68 -19.20
C GLU A 347 -1.32 -6.21 -18.45
N ASP A 348 -1.26 -6.01 -17.13
CA ASP A 348 -2.40 -5.53 -16.33
C ASP A 348 -2.91 -4.15 -16.81
N GLU A 349 -2.00 -3.22 -17.16
CA GLU A 349 -2.37 -1.93 -17.75
C GLU A 349 -3.07 -2.10 -19.11
N ALA A 350 -2.52 -2.93 -19.98
CA ALA A 350 -3.10 -3.21 -21.30
C ALA A 350 -4.47 -3.89 -21.19
N GLU A 351 -4.67 -4.71 -20.18
CA GLU A 351 -5.92 -5.38 -19.85
C GLU A 351 -6.96 -4.48 -19.19
N GLY A 352 -6.59 -3.30 -18.72
CA GLY A 352 -7.51 -2.30 -18.17
C GLY A 352 -7.56 -2.23 -16.64
N ALA A 353 -6.47 -2.52 -15.96
CA ALA A 353 -6.34 -2.20 -14.53
C ALA A 353 -6.42 -0.70 -14.29
N ASP A 354 -7.07 -0.29 -13.20
CA ASP A 354 -7.16 1.11 -12.75
C ASP A 354 -6.13 1.43 -11.67
N ILE A 355 -5.70 0.43 -10.90
CA ILE A 355 -4.75 0.53 -9.79
C ILE A 355 -3.84 -0.69 -9.80
N LEU A 356 -2.54 -0.48 -9.61
CA LEU A 356 -1.53 -1.55 -9.56
C LEU A 356 -1.08 -1.79 -8.12
N LEU A 357 -1.14 -3.02 -7.63
CA LEU A 357 -0.79 -3.34 -6.25
C LEU A 357 0.46 -4.23 -6.16
N VAL A 358 1.36 -3.86 -5.23
CA VAL A 358 2.54 -4.65 -4.85
C VAL A 358 2.28 -5.34 -3.51
N LYS A 359 2.52 -6.65 -3.43
CA LYS A 359 2.34 -7.48 -2.23
C LYS A 359 3.47 -8.50 -2.10
N PRO A 360 4.18 -8.54 -0.96
CA PRO A 360 4.15 -7.66 0.24
C PRO A 360 4.65 -6.23 -0.01
N GLY A 361 4.55 -5.37 1.04
CA GLY A 361 4.96 -3.97 0.99
C GLY A 361 6.43 -3.72 1.32
N LEU A 362 6.82 -3.76 2.61
CA LEU A 362 8.15 -3.35 3.07
C LEU A 362 9.31 -4.11 2.43
N PRO A 363 9.25 -5.44 2.24
CA PRO A 363 10.34 -6.17 1.59
C PRO A 363 10.51 -5.85 0.10
N TYR A 364 9.54 -5.14 -0.51
CA TYR A 364 9.45 -4.87 -1.94
C TYR A 364 9.30 -3.37 -2.26
N LEU A 365 9.94 -2.49 -1.45
CA LEU A 365 9.97 -1.05 -1.71
C LEU A 365 10.61 -0.70 -3.06
N ASP A 366 11.55 -1.50 -3.51
CA ASP A 366 12.18 -1.42 -4.83
C ASP A 366 11.18 -1.69 -5.96
N ILE A 367 10.28 -2.65 -5.77
CA ILE A 367 9.23 -2.99 -6.74
C ILE A 367 8.15 -1.89 -6.77
N ILE A 368 7.75 -1.38 -5.59
CA ILE A 368 6.82 -0.22 -5.53
C ILE A 368 7.42 0.96 -6.31
N ARG A 369 8.70 1.22 -6.11
CA ARG A 369 9.40 2.28 -6.83
C ARG A 369 9.50 2.00 -8.33
N LEU A 370 9.74 0.73 -8.70
CA LEU A 370 9.80 0.30 -10.09
C LEU A 370 8.47 0.55 -10.82
N LEU A 371 7.35 0.15 -10.23
CA LEU A 371 6.02 0.40 -10.80
C LEU A 371 5.76 1.89 -10.91
N ARG A 372 6.02 2.65 -9.84
CA ARG A 372 5.82 4.10 -9.83
C ARG A 372 6.59 4.83 -10.92
N ASP A 373 7.79 4.39 -11.27
CA ASP A 373 8.63 5.01 -12.30
C ASP A 373 8.24 4.61 -13.72
N ASN A 374 7.48 3.52 -13.89
CA ASN A 374 7.15 2.95 -15.19
C ASN A 374 5.65 2.97 -15.53
N SER A 375 4.79 3.38 -14.60
CA SER A 375 3.34 3.48 -14.78
C SER A 375 2.81 4.86 -14.40
N SER A 376 1.75 5.29 -15.08
CA SER A 376 0.99 6.49 -14.72
C SER A 376 -0.20 6.20 -13.79
N LEU A 377 -0.54 4.92 -13.59
CA LEU A 377 -1.63 4.52 -12.71
C LEU A 377 -1.28 4.71 -11.23
N PRO A 378 -2.27 4.86 -10.36
CA PRO A 378 -2.06 4.80 -8.91
C PRO A 378 -1.41 3.47 -8.51
N VAL A 379 -0.43 3.54 -7.60
CA VAL A 379 0.24 2.36 -7.05
C VAL A 379 -0.24 2.12 -5.64
N ALA A 380 -0.69 0.91 -5.38
CA ALA A 380 -1.04 0.42 -4.05
C ALA A 380 0.05 -0.49 -3.49
N ALA A 381 0.19 -0.52 -2.18
CA ALA A 381 1.10 -1.44 -1.49
C ALA A 381 0.37 -2.13 -0.33
N TYR A 382 0.58 -3.43 -0.17
CA TYR A 382 0.01 -4.17 0.94
C TYR A 382 1.05 -4.47 2.01
N GLN A 383 0.97 -3.78 3.15
CA GLN A 383 1.69 -4.16 4.36
C GLN A 383 1.02 -5.39 4.94
N VAL A 384 1.58 -6.57 4.66
CA VAL A 384 0.93 -7.84 4.93
C VAL A 384 1.01 -8.29 6.38
N SER A 385 0.28 -9.35 6.68
CA SER A 385 0.12 -9.90 8.05
C SER A 385 1.42 -10.22 8.77
N GLY A 386 2.44 -10.74 8.07
CA GLY A 386 3.75 -11.01 8.66
C GLY A 386 4.51 -9.73 9.01
N GLU A 387 4.42 -8.69 8.19
CA GLU A 387 5.00 -7.37 8.47
C GLU A 387 4.32 -6.74 9.70
N TYR A 388 2.99 -6.79 9.75
CA TYR A 388 2.20 -6.37 10.90
C TYR A 388 2.61 -7.10 12.17
N SER A 389 2.61 -8.44 12.14
CA SER A 389 2.90 -9.28 13.31
C SER A 389 4.34 -9.11 13.82
N MET A 390 5.31 -8.88 12.94
CA MET A 390 6.69 -8.57 13.32
C MET A 390 6.79 -7.27 14.13
N ILE A 391 6.10 -6.20 13.69
CA ILE A 391 6.08 -4.92 14.40
C ILE A 391 5.38 -5.09 15.76
N LYS A 392 4.21 -5.77 15.79
CA LYS A 392 3.50 -6.08 17.05
C LYS A 392 4.35 -6.88 18.04
N ALA A 393 5.02 -7.91 17.55
CA ALA A 393 5.90 -8.75 18.38
C ALA A 393 7.10 -7.94 18.92
N GLY A 394 7.75 -7.15 18.07
CA GLY A 394 8.85 -6.29 18.47
C GLY A 394 8.44 -5.26 19.52
N GLY A 395 7.26 -4.67 19.38
CA GLY A 395 6.65 -3.75 20.35
C GLY A 395 6.31 -4.45 21.69
N ALA A 396 5.64 -5.60 21.63
CA ALA A 396 5.28 -6.38 22.82
C ALA A 396 6.51 -6.81 23.63
N LEU A 397 7.61 -7.15 22.96
CA LEU A 397 8.89 -7.50 23.57
C LEU A 397 9.73 -6.26 23.96
N LYS A 398 9.23 -5.04 23.72
CA LYS A 398 9.93 -3.77 23.99
C LYS A 398 11.30 -3.65 23.30
N MET A 399 11.47 -4.32 22.17
CA MET A 399 12.67 -4.22 21.32
C MET A 399 12.61 -3.00 20.40
N ILE A 400 11.42 -2.55 20.08
CA ILE A 400 11.13 -1.38 19.25
C ILE A 400 9.97 -0.59 19.87
N ASP A 401 9.88 0.69 19.53
CA ASP A 401 8.68 1.48 19.71
C ASP A 401 7.68 1.15 18.60
N GLU A 402 6.60 0.47 18.97
CA GLU A 402 5.61 -0.05 18.01
C GLU A 402 5.01 1.08 17.16
N GLU A 403 4.60 2.17 17.80
CA GLU A 403 3.91 3.28 17.13
C GLU A 403 4.86 4.00 16.16
N ARG A 404 6.08 4.30 16.58
CA ARG A 404 7.07 4.96 15.73
C ARG A 404 7.47 4.08 14.54
N VAL A 405 7.71 2.79 14.77
CA VAL A 405 8.07 1.86 13.68
C VAL A 405 6.88 1.64 12.73
N MET A 406 5.66 1.56 13.24
CA MET A 406 4.44 1.52 12.44
C MET A 406 4.38 2.74 11.49
N MET A 407 4.46 3.94 12.05
CA MET A 407 4.37 5.18 11.26
C MET A 407 5.53 5.34 10.27
N GLU A 408 6.75 4.98 10.66
CA GLU A 408 7.92 5.00 9.77
C GLU A 408 7.75 4.00 8.62
N SER A 409 7.25 2.80 8.89
CA SER A 409 7.01 1.77 7.87
C SER A 409 6.00 2.24 6.82
N LEU A 410 4.91 2.86 7.25
CA LEU A 410 3.90 3.44 6.34
C LEU A 410 4.49 4.59 5.52
N MET A 411 5.32 5.44 6.13
CA MET A 411 6.04 6.49 5.43
C MET A 411 7.03 5.94 4.40
N CYS A 412 7.69 4.80 4.68
CA CYS A 412 8.56 4.12 3.73
C CYS A 412 7.79 3.66 2.47
N LEU A 413 6.59 3.10 2.64
CA LEU A 413 5.72 2.71 1.54
C LEU A 413 5.31 3.93 0.70
N ARG A 414 4.87 5.01 1.34
CA ARG A 414 4.55 6.28 0.67
C ARG A 414 5.74 6.83 -0.11
N ARG A 415 6.92 6.88 0.51
CA ARG A 415 8.16 7.39 -0.10
C ARG A 415 8.60 6.53 -1.29
N ALA A 416 8.38 5.22 -1.24
CA ALA A 416 8.65 4.34 -2.37
C ALA A 416 7.74 4.64 -3.58
N GLY A 417 6.54 5.20 -3.35
CA GLY A 417 5.65 5.61 -4.44
C GLY A 417 4.20 5.12 -4.29
N ALA A 418 3.87 4.42 -3.20
CA ALA A 418 2.50 3.96 -2.97
C ALA A 418 1.55 5.14 -2.74
N ASP A 419 0.49 5.25 -3.52
CA ASP A 419 -0.60 6.20 -3.32
C ASP A 419 -1.61 5.68 -2.30
N ILE A 420 -1.81 4.37 -2.28
CA ILE A 420 -2.75 3.64 -1.44
C ILE A 420 -1.97 2.60 -0.63
N ILE A 421 -2.29 2.45 0.65
CA ILE A 421 -1.67 1.45 1.52
C ILE A 421 -2.74 0.60 2.18
N LEU A 422 -2.74 -0.70 1.87
CA LEU A 422 -3.52 -1.68 2.61
C LEU A 422 -2.71 -2.07 3.85
N THR A 423 -3.25 -1.86 5.03
CA THR A 423 -2.56 -2.17 6.29
C THR A 423 -3.52 -2.49 7.43
N TYR A 424 -3.19 -3.49 8.21
CA TYR A 424 -3.90 -3.83 9.46
C TYR A 424 -3.69 -2.77 10.54
N PHE A 425 -2.74 -1.88 10.38
CA PHE A 425 -2.54 -0.71 11.23
C PHE A 425 -3.44 0.48 10.89
N ALA A 426 -4.34 0.40 9.90
CA ALA A 426 -5.06 1.55 9.38
C ALA A 426 -5.76 2.36 10.48
N LEU A 427 -6.53 1.70 11.36
CA LEU A 427 -7.20 2.36 12.49
C LEU A 427 -6.20 2.96 13.48
N GLN A 428 -5.17 2.21 13.86
CA GLN A 428 -4.16 2.66 14.83
C GLN A 428 -3.35 3.84 14.27
N ALA A 429 -2.91 3.76 13.02
CA ALA A 429 -2.16 4.83 12.36
C ALA A 429 -2.99 6.10 12.19
N ALA A 430 -4.27 5.97 11.80
CA ALA A 430 -5.16 7.11 11.67
C ALA A 430 -5.39 7.81 13.02
N ARG A 431 -5.56 7.08 14.13
CA ARG A 431 -5.63 7.65 15.49
C ARG A 431 -4.38 8.45 15.83
N CYS A 432 -3.20 7.91 15.54
CA CYS A 432 -1.95 8.64 15.75
C CYS A 432 -1.90 9.94 14.94
N MET A 433 -2.35 9.93 13.67
CA MET A 433 -2.41 11.11 12.83
C MET A 433 -3.41 12.15 13.32
N CYS A 434 -4.52 11.72 13.93
CA CYS A 434 -5.52 12.62 14.55
C CYS A 434 -5.10 13.16 15.92
N GLY A 435 -3.96 12.70 16.46
CA GLY A 435 -3.46 13.16 17.76
C GLY A 435 -4.18 12.56 18.96
N GLU A 436 -4.90 11.44 18.79
CA GLU A 436 -5.45 10.69 19.90
C GLU A 436 -4.30 10.03 20.68
N LYS A 437 -4.05 10.51 21.91
CA LYS A 437 -3.12 9.86 22.83
C LYS A 437 -3.78 8.62 23.43
N ARG A 438 -3.09 7.49 23.44
CA ARG A 438 -3.48 6.30 24.20
C ARG A 438 -3.35 6.50 25.69
#